data_e45a92060e6a0404c160e2c08e0d39c3
#
_entry.id   e45a92060e6a0404c160e2c08e0d39c3
#
_cell.length_a   1.000
_cell.length_b   1.000
_cell.length_c   1.000
_cell.angle_alpha   90.00
_cell.angle_beta   90.00
_cell.angle_gamma   90.00
#
_symmetry.space_group_name_H-M   'P 1'
#
loop_
_entity.id
_entity.type
_entity.pdbx_description
1 polymer ?
#
loop_
_entity_poly.entity_id
_entity_poly.type
_entity_poly.pdbx_seq_one_letter_code
_entity_poly.pdbx_strand_id
1 'polypeptide(L)'
;MKKVKVSFDTWIQLLGMLGVLGGLVFVGLEMQQSQTIALGAQQQARTEMQGELWAAALEGETQVHVAMTKPWQELSDYQKGVREQVQRYFWIMLQNNHYQYELGLISAEQWRQIEGRIKNRWSECHLRHMAPVDPLASFRSYLENL
;
A
#
# COMPACT_ATOMS: atom_id res chain seq x y z
N MET A 1 5.77 61.65 -21.77
CA MET A 1 5.93 60.33 -21.15
C MET A 1 7.15 60.36 -20.24
N LYS A 2 6.97 60.24 -18.87
CA LYS A 2 8.10 60.19 -17.92
C LYS A 2 8.80 58.84 -18.09
N LYS A 3 10.06 58.85 -18.48
CA LYS A 3 10.92 57.63 -18.48
C LYS A 3 11.18 57.25 -17.00
N VAL A 4 10.63 56.14 -16.55
CA VAL A 4 10.93 55.55 -15.24
C VAL A 4 12.37 55.06 -15.31
N LYS A 5 13.28 55.72 -14.61
CA LYS A 5 14.65 55.22 -14.41
C LYS A 5 14.60 54.18 -13.27
N VAL A 6 14.68 52.91 -13.61
CA VAL A 6 14.80 51.83 -12.65
C VAL A 6 16.20 51.95 -12.01
N SER A 7 16.28 52.01 -10.68
CA SER A 7 17.57 52.09 -9.97
C SER A 7 18.27 50.73 -9.97
N PHE A 8 19.59 50.76 -9.86
CA PHE A 8 20.43 49.54 -9.77
C PHE A 8 20.00 48.66 -8.58
N ASP A 9 19.61 49.27 -7.45
CA ASP A 9 19.11 48.58 -6.29
C ASP A 9 17.82 47.81 -6.56
N THR A 10 16.93 48.35 -7.39
CA THR A 10 15.70 47.67 -7.79
C THR A 10 15.99 46.40 -8.60
N TRP A 11 17.03 46.41 -9.42
CA TRP A 11 17.48 45.25 -10.17
C TRP A 11 18.04 44.16 -9.26
N ILE A 12 18.86 44.54 -8.25
CA ILE A 12 19.39 43.61 -7.27
C ILE A 12 18.25 42.95 -6.45
N GLN A 13 17.28 43.75 -6.03
CA GLN A 13 16.11 43.22 -5.32
C GLN A 13 15.30 42.27 -6.17
N LEU A 14 15.05 42.60 -7.42
CA LEU A 14 14.32 41.75 -8.36
C LEU A 14 15.03 40.40 -8.59
N LEU A 15 16.34 40.44 -8.82
CA LEU A 15 17.17 39.23 -8.96
C LEU A 15 17.17 38.36 -7.69
N GLY A 16 17.24 39.02 -6.51
CA GLY A 16 17.13 38.31 -5.23
C GLY A 16 15.79 37.62 -5.05
N MET A 17 14.68 38.30 -5.37
CA MET A 17 13.35 37.69 -5.31
C MET A 17 13.18 36.54 -6.32
N LEU A 18 13.68 36.68 -7.55
CA LEU A 18 13.66 35.62 -8.53
C LEU A 18 14.49 34.41 -8.10
N GLY A 19 15.65 34.65 -7.46
CA GLY A 19 16.48 33.58 -6.91
C GLY A 19 15.76 32.80 -5.81
N VAL A 20 15.09 33.50 -4.89
CA VAL A 20 14.30 32.85 -3.83
C VAL A 20 13.14 32.06 -4.41
N LEU A 21 12.37 32.66 -5.34
CA LEU A 21 11.28 31.96 -6.01
C LEU A 21 11.75 30.72 -6.77
N GLY A 22 12.83 30.83 -7.52
CA GLY A 22 13.45 29.69 -8.22
C GLY A 22 13.90 28.60 -7.26
N GLY A 23 14.48 28.97 -6.13
CA GLY A 23 14.84 28.03 -5.06
C GLY A 23 13.65 27.31 -4.46
N LEU A 24 12.55 28.02 -4.20
CA LEU A 24 11.31 27.42 -3.68
C LEU A 24 10.69 26.45 -4.68
N VAL A 25 10.65 26.79 -5.97
CA VAL A 25 10.18 25.91 -7.02
C VAL A 25 11.05 24.66 -7.11
N PHE A 26 12.37 24.83 -7.06
CA PHE A 26 13.31 23.71 -7.08
C PHE A 26 13.08 22.75 -5.92
N VAL A 27 12.98 23.28 -4.69
CA VAL A 27 12.69 22.46 -3.50
C VAL A 27 11.33 21.76 -3.62
N GLY A 28 10.32 22.42 -4.17
CA GLY A 28 9.01 21.80 -4.41
C GLY A 28 9.08 20.61 -5.37
N LEU A 29 9.85 20.72 -6.45
CA LEU A 29 10.08 19.64 -7.41
C LEU A 29 10.87 18.49 -6.79
N GLU A 30 11.88 18.79 -6.00
CA GLU A 30 12.69 17.79 -5.30
C GLU A 30 11.86 17.00 -4.28
N MET A 31 11.00 17.69 -3.53
CA MET A 31 10.04 17.03 -2.62
C MET A 31 9.08 16.12 -3.37
N GLN A 32 8.54 16.54 -4.51
CA GLN A 32 7.66 15.72 -5.33
C GLN A 32 8.38 14.47 -5.86
N GLN A 33 9.61 14.62 -6.32
CA GLN A 33 10.43 13.50 -6.76
C GLN A 33 10.72 12.52 -5.61
N SER A 34 11.07 13.03 -4.44
CA SER A 34 11.31 12.23 -3.24
C SER A 34 10.06 11.44 -2.82
N GLN A 35 8.89 12.05 -2.88
CA GLN A 35 7.61 11.37 -2.60
C GLN A 35 7.36 10.24 -3.61
N THR A 36 7.61 10.47 -4.90
CA THR A 36 7.44 9.46 -5.94
C THR A 36 8.37 8.26 -5.73
N ILE A 37 9.63 8.53 -5.36
CA ILE A 37 10.60 7.47 -5.03
C ILE A 37 10.14 6.68 -3.80
N ALA A 38 9.67 7.35 -2.75
CA ALA A 38 9.17 6.71 -1.54
C ALA A 38 7.95 5.81 -1.82
N LEU A 39 7.02 6.26 -2.66
CA LEU A 39 5.89 5.44 -3.11
C LEU A 39 6.33 4.22 -3.92
N GLY A 40 7.31 4.39 -4.82
CA GLY A 40 7.91 3.28 -5.57
C GLY A 40 8.57 2.24 -4.67
N ALA A 41 9.37 2.67 -3.71
CA ALA A 41 10.02 1.80 -2.72
C ALA A 41 8.99 1.03 -1.87
N GLN A 42 7.91 1.67 -1.50
CA GLN A 42 6.84 1.05 -0.74
C GLN A 42 6.06 0.00 -1.56
N GLN A 43 5.85 0.26 -2.85
CA GLN A 43 5.27 -0.72 -3.76
C GLN A 43 6.18 -1.93 -3.94
N GLN A 44 7.49 -1.69 -4.07
CA GLN A 44 8.47 -2.77 -4.16
C GLN A 44 8.49 -3.63 -2.90
N ALA A 45 8.52 -3.03 -1.71
CA ALA A 45 8.48 -3.77 -0.44
C ALA A 45 7.23 -4.66 -0.31
N ARG A 46 6.07 -4.20 -0.80
CA ARG A 46 4.85 -5.01 -0.85
C ARG A 46 4.98 -6.20 -1.79
N THR A 47 5.59 -5.98 -2.95
CA THR A 47 5.79 -7.05 -3.95
C THR A 47 6.78 -8.09 -3.43
N GLU A 48 7.85 -7.65 -2.76
CA GLU A 48 8.83 -8.53 -2.11
C GLU A 48 8.16 -9.39 -1.03
N MET A 49 7.37 -8.80 -0.15
CA MET A 49 6.63 -9.52 0.89
C MET A 49 5.66 -10.58 0.29
N GLN A 50 5.00 -10.26 -0.82
CA GLN A 50 4.18 -11.23 -1.54
C GLN A 50 5.04 -12.32 -2.19
N GLY A 51 6.18 -11.94 -2.78
CA GLY A 51 7.13 -12.86 -3.40
C GLY A 51 7.70 -13.86 -2.39
N GLU A 52 8.09 -13.43 -1.21
CA GLU A 52 8.58 -14.28 -0.12
C GLU A 52 7.55 -15.34 0.28
N LEU A 53 6.28 -14.97 0.38
CA LEU A 53 5.22 -15.94 0.69
C LEU A 53 5.11 -17.02 -0.39
N TRP A 54 5.19 -16.62 -1.66
CA TRP A 54 5.14 -17.57 -2.77
C TRP A 54 6.42 -18.38 -2.89
N ALA A 55 7.58 -17.79 -2.65
CA ALA A 55 8.86 -18.48 -2.63
C ALA A 55 8.89 -19.56 -1.54
N ALA A 56 8.45 -19.25 -0.32
CA ALA A 56 8.32 -20.22 0.77
C ALA A 56 7.40 -21.40 0.39
N ALA A 57 6.35 -21.15 -0.40
CA ALA A 57 5.48 -22.22 -0.90
C ALA A 57 6.14 -23.07 -1.99
N LEU A 58 7.14 -22.53 -2.70
CA LEU A 58 7.84 -23.22 -3.80
C LEU A 58 9.14 -23.91 -3.34
N GLU A 59 9.80 -23.42 -2.29
CA GLU A 59 11.12 -23.86 -1.83
C GLU A 59 11.12 -25.20 -1.07
N GLY A 60 10.09 -25.98 -1.20
CA GLY A 60 10.19 -27.36 -0.76
C GLY A 60 9.11 -27.84 0.16
N GLU A 61 8.18 -26.99 0.47
CA GLU A 61 7.05 -27.49 1.23
C GLU A 61 5.84 -27.72 0.34
N THR A 62 5.83 -28.89 -0.26
CA THR A 62 4.65 -29.50 -0.87
C THR A 62 3.38 -29.28 -0.04
N GLN A 63 3.54 -29.10 1.28
CA GLN A 63 2.44 -28.91 2.22
C GLN A 63 1.66 -27.62 2.02
N VAL A 64 2.31 -26.49 1.73
CA VAL A 64 1.59 -25.21 1.48
C VAL A 64 0.80 -25.33 0.18
N HIS A 65 1.40 -25.86 -0.88
CA HIS A 65 0.71 -26.07 -2.15
C HIS A 65 -0.51 -27.00 -1.96
N VAL A 66 -0.32 -28.14 -1.32
CA VAL A 66 -1.39 -29.10 -1.02
C VAL A 66 -2.47 -28.45 -0.15
N ALA A 67 -2.08 -27.74 0.90
CA ALA A 67 -3.02 -27.05 1.78
C ALA A 67 -3.87 -26.03 1.03
N MET A 68 -3.34 -25.35 0.02
CA MET A 68 -4.05 -24.31 -0.73
C MET A 68 -4.91 -24.83 -1.89
N THR A 69 -4.62 -26.01 -2.42
CA THR A 69 -5.25 -26.56 -3.64
C THR A 69 -6.27 -27.66 -3.38
N LYS A 70 -6.04 -28.51 -2.36
CA LYS A 70 -6.97 -29.62 -2.05
C LYS A 70 -8.26 -29.12 -1.39
N PRO A 71 -9.37 -29.85 -1.56
CA PRO A 71 -10.59 -29.62 -0.79
C PRO A 71 -10.33 -29.68 0.73
N TRP A 72 -11.03 -28.86 1.50
CA TRP A 72 -10.84 -28.78 2.95
C TRP A 72 -10.99 -30.12 3.68
N GLN A 73 -11.94 -30.92 3.22
CA GLN A 73 -12.26 -32.23 3.82
C GLN A 73 -11.17 -33.27 3.61
N GLU A 74 -10.32 -33.09 2.60
CA GLU A 74 -9.21 -34.01 2.26
C GLU A 74 -7.89 -33.60 2.94
N LEU A 75 -7.89 -32.47 3.65
CA LEU A 75 -6.70 -31.98 4.32
C LEU A 75 -6.51 -32.66 5.68
N SER A 76 -5.28 -33.03 5.98
CA SER A 76 -4.89 -33.38 7.37
C SER A 76 -5.03 -32.16 8.29
N ASP A 77 -5.08 -32.38 9.60
CA ASP A 77 -5.19 -31.29 10.57
C ASP A 77 -3.99 -30.34 10.51
N TYR A 78 -2.80 -30.84 10.23
CA TYR A 78 -1.62 -30.03 9.97
C TYR A 78 -1.82 -29.13 8.73
N GLN A 79 -2.28 -29.67 7.61
CA GLN A 79 -2.53 -28.92 6.39
C GLN A 79 -3.65 -27.89 6.53
N LYS A 80 -4.68 -28.18 7.34
CA LYS A 80 -5.71 -27.20 7.71
C LYS A 80 -5.09 -26.04 8.47
N GLY A 81 -4.25 -26.31 9.45
CA GLY A 81 -3.51 -25.29 10.20
C GLY A 81 -2.63 -24.42 9.28
N VAL A 82 -1.92 -25.02 8.34
CA VAL A 82 -1.14 -24.30 7.33
C VAL A 82 -2.04 -23.39 6.50
N ARG A 83 -3.17 -23.88 5.98
CA ARG A 83 -4.14 -23.07 5.22
C ARG A 83 -4.66 -21.90 6.05
N GLU A 84 -5.04 -22.13 7.31
CA GLU A 84 -5.52 -21.07 8.18
C GLU A 84 -4.46 -19.99 8.41
N GLN A 85 -3.21 -20.34 8.65
CA GLN A 85 -2.14 -19.37 8.83
C GLN A 85 -1.92 -18.52 7.56
N VAL A 86 -1.92 -19.15 6.39
CA VAL A 86 -1.82 -18.43 5.11
C VAL A 86 -3.01 -17.47 4.92
N GLN A 87 -4.23 -17.90 5.24
CA GLN A 87 -5.42 -17.05 5.13
C GLN A 87 -5.39 -15.87 6.13
N ARG A 88 -4.93 -16.09 7.36
CA ARG A 88 -4.71 -15.00 8.35
C ARG A 88 -3.67 -14.00 7.85
N TYR A 89 -2.58 -14.47 7.25
CA TYR A 89 -1.59 -13.60 6.65
C TYR A 89 -2.17 -12.73 5.52
N PHE A 90 -3.00 -13.29 4.66
CA PHE A 90 -3.70 -12.50 3.63
C PHE A 90 -4.58 -11.41 4.24
N TRP A 91 -5.28 -11.68 5.33
CA TRP A 91 -6.08 -10.66 6.02
C TRP A 91 -5.22 -9.53 6.58
N ILE A 92 -4.07 -9.84 7.16
CA ILE A 92 -3.11 -8.84 7.65
C ILE A 92 -2.62 -7.96 6.50
N MET A 93 -2.31 -8.56 5.35
CA MET A 93 -1.93 -7.80 4.14
C MET A 93 -3.06 -6.88 3.65
N LEU A 94 -4.30 -7.36 3.64
CA LEU A 94 -5.45 -6.56 3.21
C LEU A 94 -5.70 -5.39 4.16
N GLN A 95 -5.58 -5.60 5.47
CA GLN A 95 -5.63 -4.53 6.47
C GLN A 95 -4.52 -3.49 6.26
N ASN A 96 -3.29 -3.93 6.02
CA ASN A 96 -2.18 -3.02 5.73
C ASN A 96 -2.42 -2.21 4.45
N ASN A 97 -2.97 -2.84 3.41
CA ASN A 97 -3.33 -2.14 2.18
C ASN A 97 -4.43 -1.10 2.42
N HIS A 98 -5.44 -1.41 3.24
CA HIS A 98 -6.47 -0.45 3.63
C HIS A 98 -5.87 0.77 4.35
N TYR A 99 -5.01 0.53 5.33
CA TYR A 99 -4.32 1.60 6.04
C TYR A 99 -3.49 2.49 5.10
N GLN A 100 -2.79 1.89 4.14
CA GLN A 100 -2.02 2.64 3.16
C GLN A 100 -2.89 3.43 2.18
N TYR A 101 -4.08 2.93 1.86
CA TYR A 101 -5.06 3.66 1.08
C TYR A 101 -5.56 4.90 1.84
N GLU A 102 -5.85 4.78 3.14
CA GLU A 102 -6.22 5.92 3.99
C GLU A 102 -5.13 6.99 4.05
N LEU A 103 -3.87 6.59 4.01
CA LEU A 103 -2.73 7.51 3.94
C LEU A 103 -2.51 8.12 2.54
N GLY A 104 -3.33 7.77 1.54
CA GLY A 104 -3.17 8.23 0.17
C GLY A 104 -1.98 7.62 -0.59
N LEU A 105 -1.41 6.53 -0.08
CA LEU A 105 -0.24 5.83 -0.66
C LEU A 105 -0.63 4.77 -1.71
N ILE A 106 -1.90 4.47 -1.84
CA ILE A 106 -2.47 3.57 -2.85
C ILE A 106 -3.44 4.37 -3.71
N SER A 107 -3.33 4.29 -5.03
CA SER A 107 -4.25 4.96 -5.94
C SER A 107 -5.66 4.37 -5.86
N ALA A 108 -6.68 5.17 -6.22
CA ALA A 108 -8.06 4.71 -6.25
C ALA A 108 -8.27 3.51 -7.20
N GLU A 109 -7.48 3.39 -8.25
CA GLU A 109 -7.54 2.25 -9.18
C GLU A 109 -7.01 0.97 -8.53
N GLN A 110 -5.85 1.04 -7.90
CA GLN A 110 -5.27 -0.08 -7.15
C GLN A 110 -6.18 -0.50 -6.00
N TRP A 111 -6.76 0.50 -5.30
CA TRP A 111 -7.69 0.23 -4.21
C TRP A 111 -8.91 -0.58 -4.67
N ARG A 112 -9.54 -0.24 -5.79
CA ARG A 112 -10.69 -0.99 -6.32
C ARG A 112 -10.39 -2.49 -6.51
N GLN A 113 -9.17 -2.84 -6.93
CA GLN A 113 -8.76 -4.24 -7.08
C GLN A 113 -8.60 -4.92 -5.71
N ILE A 114 -8.01 -4.21 -4.73
CA ILE A 114 -7.83 -4.72 -3.37
C ILE A 114 -9.20 -4.88 -2.69
N GLU A 115 -10.06 -3.89 -2.82
CA GLU A 115 -11.41 -3.89 -2.29
C GLU A 115 -12.23 -5.09 -2.80
N GLY A 116 -12.13 -5.40 -4.07
CA GLY A 116 -12.76 -6.60 -4.64
C GLY A 116 -12.29 -7.89 -3.95
N ARG A 117 -10.99 -7.99 -3.64
CA ARG A 117 -10.44 -9.14 -2.88
C ARG A 117 -10.95 -9.19 -1.45
N ILE A 118 -11.09 -8.03 -0.78
CA ILE A 118 -11.65 -7.96 0.57
C ILE A 118 -13.10 -8.42 0.56
N LYS A 119 -13.94 -7.87 -0.34
CA LYS A 119 -15.37 -8.22 -0.46
C LYS A 119 -15.55 -9.71 -0.72
N ASN A 120 -14.78 -10.29 -1.63
CA ASN A 120 -14.85 -11.72 -1.91
C ASN A 120 -14.51 -12.56 -0.68
N ARG A 121 -13.46 -12.21 0.08
CA ARG A 121 -13.10 -12.94 1.31
C ARG A 121 -14.12 -12.74 2.42
N TRP A 122 -14.69 -11.54 2.54
CA TRP A 122 -15.70 -11.22 3.55
C TRP A 122 -17.02 -11.95 3.31
N SER A 123 -17.40 -12.18 2.06
CA SER A 123 -18.60 -12.92 1.69
C SER A 123 -18.53 -14.41 2.04
N GLU A 124 -17.31 -14.97 2.15
CA GLU A 124 -17.12 -16.37 2.48
C GLU A 124 -16.93 -16.59 3.97
N CYS A 125 -17.89 -17.26 4.64
CA CYS A 125 -17.90 -17.44 6.10
C CYS A 125 -16.60 -18.04 6.65
N HIS A 126 -16.01 -19.03 5.97
CA HIS A 126 -14.77 -19.67 6.42
C HIS A 126 -13.54 -18.78 6.29
N LEU A 127 -13.50 -17.86 5.31
CA LEU A 127 -12.42 -16.87 5.17
C LEU A 127 -12.64 -15.67 6.10
N ARG A 128 -13.90 -15.23 6.25
CA ARG A 128 -14.25 -14.16 7.19
C ARG A 128 -13.90 -14.50 8.63
N HIS A 129 -14.10 -15.75 9.05
CA HIS A 129 -13.72 -16.24 10.37
C HIS A 129 -12.22 -16.07 10.68
N MET A 130 -11.37 -16.02 9.65
CA MET A 130 -9.91 -15.87 9.80
C MET A 130 -9.45 -14.40 9.81
N ALA A 131 -10.38 -13.44 9.70
CA ALA A 131 -10.05 -12.02 9.84
C ALA A 131 -9.39 -11.73 11.20
N PRO A 132 -8.54 -10.69 11.32
CA PRO A 132 -7.90 -10.34 12.58
C PRO A 132 -8.91 -10.19 13.72
N VAL A 133 -8.60 -10.75 14.88
CA VAL A 133 -9.45 -10.65 16.08
C VAL A 133 -9.51 -9.22 16.57
N ASP A 134 -8.40 -8.49 16.47
CA ASP A 134 -8.30 -7.08 16.84
C ASP A 134 -7.74 -6.25 15.66
N PRO A 135 -8.56 -5.97 14.64
CA PRO A 135 -8.13 -5.17 13.51
C PRO A 135 -8.00 -3.69 13.90
N LEU A 136 -7.25 -2.92 13.09
CA LEU A 136 -7.25 -1.46 13.19
C LEU A 136 -8.70 -0.94 13.15
N ALA A 137 -9.01 0.07 13.96
CA ALA A 137 -10.38 0.57 14.11
C ALA A 137 -11.03 1.00 12.79
N SER A 138 -10.26 1.65 11.91
CA SER A 138 -10.72 2.02 10.57
C SER A 138 -11.05 0.82 9.69
N PHE A 139 -10.21 -0.22 9.72
CA PHE A 139 -10.44 -1.44 8.95
C PHE A 139 -11.64 -2.24 9.49
N ARG A 140 -11.82 -2.26 10.82
CA ARG A 140 -13.02 -2.84 11.44
C ARG A 140 -14.29 -2.16 10.94
N SER A 141 -14.34 -0.83 11.04
CA SER A 141 -15.49 -0.06 10.56
C SER A 141 -15.74 -0.27 9.06
N TYR A 142 -14.68 -0.39 8.27
CA TYR A 142 -14.79 -0.70 6.86
C TYR A 142 -15.43 -2.08 6.62
N LEU A 143 -14.98 -3.12 7.32
CA LEU A 143 -15.52 -4.49 7.19
C LEU A 143 -16.98 -4.59 7.65
N GLU A 144 -17.36 -3.87 8.70
CA GLU A 144 -18.74 -3.85 9.22
C GLU A 144 -19.73 -3.18 8.25
N ASN A 145 -19.24 -2.35 7.33
CA ASN A 145 -20.05 -1.66 6.32
C ASN A 145 -20.05 -2.36 4.95
N LEU A 146 -19.45 -3.55 4.83
CA LEU A 146 -19.49 -4.38 3.60
C LEU A 146 -20.74 -5.23 3.52
#